data_d8a6cf69b0278449f11430cd52e56f02
#
_entry.id   d8a6cf69b0278449f11430cd52e56f02
#
_cell.length_a   1.000
_cell.length_b   1.000
_cell.length_c   1.000
_cell.angle_alpha   90.00
_cell.angle_beta   90.00
_cell.angle_gamma   90.00
#
_symmetry.space_group_name_H-M   'P 1'
#
loop_
_entity.id
_entity.type
_entity.pdbx_description
1 polymer ?
#
loop_
_entity_poly.entity_id
_entity_poly.type
_entity_poly.pdbx_seq_one_letter_code
_entity_poly.pdbx_strand_id
1 'polypeptide(L)'
;MSDIHLNTDIDFFTLVSKRFKGLPVLGSAHFTDIVNSYGGGEMADHLIRFANNLNPNPLIGYQWPKYTLSAKKVAIYIDGLIPVVTGTDDFREEAMSYLTEVTLAYPV
;
A
#
# COMPACT_ATOMS: atom_id res chain seq x y z
N MET A 1 7.16 -4.09 -8.29
CA MET A 1 6.79 -2.69 -8.05
C MET A 1 7.32 -1.88 -9.20
N SER A 2 6.48 -1.39 -10.06
CA SER A 2 6.90 -0.56 -11.18
C SER A 2 6.96 0.89 -10.70
N ASP A 3 8.16 1.48 -10.71
CA ASP A 3 8.33 2.91 -10.53
C ASP A 3 7.80 3.63 -11.77
N ILE A 4 6.53 3.98 -11.74
CA ILE A 4 5.98 4.87 -12.75
C ILE A 4 6.22 6.28 -12.24
N HIS A 5 7.27 6.93 -12.75
CA HIS A 5 7.43 8.37 -12.62
C HIS A 5 6.36 9.07 -13.47
N LEU A 6 5.19 9.22 -12.91
CA LEU A 6 4.20 10.13 -13.44
C LEU A 6 4.37 11.50 -12.80
N ASN A 7 4.27 12.50 -13.64
CA ASN A 7 4.40 13.94 -13.41
C ASN A 7 4.01 14.41 -12.01
N THR A 8 4.71 15.39 -11.53
CA THR A 8 4.82 15.97 -10.19
C THR A 8 3.53 16.41 -9.48
N ASP A 9 2.37 16.26 -10.09
CA ASP A 9 1.08 16.70 -9.52
C ASP A 9 0.18 15.55 -9.04
N ILE A 10 0.64 14.29 -9.09
CA ILE A 10 -0.13 13.15 -8.63
C ILE A 10 0.37 12.72 -7.26
N ASP A 11 -0.50 12.84 -6.28
CA ASP A 11 -0.24 12.31 -4.94
C ASP A 11 -0.28 10.78 -4.95
N PHE A 12 0.84 10.16 -4.60
CA PHE A 12 0.93 8.72 -4.47
C PHE A 12 0.57 8.25 -3.07
N PHE A 13 -0.28 7.24 -3.01
CA PHE A 13 -0.60 6.52 -1.80
C PHE A 13 -0.29 5.04 -2.00
N THR A 14 0.55 4.49 -1.14
CA THR A 14 0.96 3.09 -1.23
C THR A 14 0.45 2.32 -0.03
N LEU A 15 -0.12 1.15 -0.27
CA LEU A 15 -0.62 0.28 0.77
C LEU A 15 0.09 -1.07 0.76
N VAL A 16 0.14 -1.69 1.93
CA VAL A 16 0.55 -3.08 2.11
C VAL A 16 -0.52 -3.78 2.94
N SER A 17 -1.01 -4.91 2.47
CA SER A 17 -1.87 -5.77 3.26
C SER A 17 -1.02 -6.87 3.89
N LYS A 18 -1.04 -7.00 5.20
CA LYS A 18 -0.26 -8.01 5.92
C LYS A 18 -1.02 -9.29 6.24
N ARG A 19 -2.35 -9.25 6.24
CA ARG A 19 -3.16 -10.44 6.57
C ARG A 19 -4.46 -10.49 5.79
N PHE A 20 -4.84 -11.70 5.43
CA PHE A 20 -6.19 -11.96 4.96
C PHE A 20 -7.13 -12.10 6.16
N LYS A 21 -8.10 -11.19 6.25
CA LYS A 21 -9.12 -11.18 7.30
C LYS A 21 -9.97 -12.46 7.19
N GLY A 22 -9.90 -13.33 8.16
CA GLY A 22 -10.62 -14.61 8.18
C GLY A 22 -9.79 -15.87 7.83
N LEU A 23 -8.60 -15.69 7.22
CA LEU A 23 -7.67 -16.79 6.95
C LEU A 23 -6.24 -16.39 7.30
N PRO A 24 -5.91 -16.24 8.59
CA PRO A 24 -4.63 -15.68 9.02
C PRO A 24 -3.41 -16.52 8.62
N VAL A 25 -3.61 -17.80 8.29
CA VAL A 25 -2.54 -18.70 7.86
C VAL A 25 -2.00 -18.34 6.47
N LEU A 26 -2.82 -17.72 5.62
CA LEU A 26 -2.40 -17.33 4.26
C LEU A 26 -1.52 -16.07 4.22
N GLY A 27 -1.53 -15.26 5.28
CA GLY A 27 -0.82 -13.99 5.28
C GLY A 27 -1.29 -13.05 4.17
N SER A 28 -0.36 -12.32 3.56
CA SER A 28 -0.61 -11.43 2.42
C SER A 28 -0.26 -12.14 1.11
N ALA A 29 -1.12 -13.03 0.67
CA ALA A 29 -0.98 -13.74 -0.59
C ALA A 29 -1.71 -13.00 -1.73
N HIS A 30 -1.44 -13.40 -2.95
CA HIS A 30 -2.13 -12.89 -4.13
C HIS A 30 -3.65 -13.05 -3.99
N PHE A 31 -4.43 -12.05 -4.33
CA PHE A 31 -5.87 -11.94 -4.17
C PHE A 31 -6.41 -11.76 -2.75
N THR A 32 -5.60 -11.82 -1.72
CA THR A 32 -6.10 -11.67 -0.34
C THR A 32 -6.59 -10.26 -0.02
N ASP A 33 -6.18 -9.27 -0.79
CA ASP A 33 -6.63 -7.88 -0.68
C ASP A 33 -8.04 -7.64 -1.22
N ILE A 34 -8.57 -8.52 -2.08
CA ILE A 34 -9.89 -8.36 -2.71
C ILE A 34 -11.00 -8.28 -1.65
N VAL A 35 -10.96 -9.11 -0.64
CA VAL A 35 -11.96 -9.11 0.43
C VAL A 35 -11.92 -7.79 1.21
N ASN A 36 -10.74 -7.24 1.43
CA ASN A 36 -10.57 -5.95 2.09
C ASN A 36 -11.00 -4.78 1.21
N SER A 37 -10.82 -4.91 -0.10
CA SER A 37 -11.15 -3.85 -1.07
C SER A 37 -12.65 -3.79 -1.37
N TYR A 38 -13.33 -4.93 -1.45
CA TYR A 38 -14.74 -5.04 -1.86
C TYR A 38 -15.68 -5.54 -0.76
N GLY A 39 -15.15 -6.10 0.32
CA GLY A 39 -15.94 -6.66 1.42
C GLY A 39 -16.46 -5.64 2.44
N GLY A 40 -16.16 -4.37 2.25
CA GLY A 40 -16.44 -3.31 3.23
C GLY A 40 -15.34 -3.20 4.30
N GLY A 41 -15.29 -2.07 4.98
CA GLY A 41 -14.32 -1.75 6.02
C GLY A 41 -13.34 -0.66 5.57
N GLU A 42 -12.29 -0.47 6.34
CA GLU A 42 -11.40 0.70 6.23
C GLU A 42 -10.72 0.81 4.86
N MET A 43 -10.27 -0.31 4.31
CA MET A 43 -9.61 -0.31 2.99
C MET A 43 -10.59 0.06 1.88
N ALA A 44 -11.80 -0.50 1.90
CA ALA A 44 -12.85 -0.15 0.94
C ALA A 44 -13.23 1.33 1.05
N ASP A 45 -13.37 1.86 2.25
CA ASP A 45 -13.68 3.26 2.50
C ASP A 45 -12.59 4.19 1.97
N HIS A 46 -11.33 3.86 2.19
CA HIS A 46 -10.19 4.63 1.66
C HIS A 46 -10.17 4.60 0.11
N LEU A 47 -10.43 3.45 -0.51
CA LEU A 47 -10.49 3.33 -1.97
C LEU A 47 -11.63 4.14 -2.57
N ILE A 48 -12.81 4.11 -1.95
CA ILE A 48 -13.98 4.89 -2.39
C ILE A 48 -13.69 6.39 -2.30
N ARG A 49 -13.09 6.85 -1.19
CA ARG A 49 -12.71 8.26 -1.04
C ARG A 49 -11.67 8.68 -2.08
N PHE A 50 -10.66 7.82 -2.30
CA PHE A 50 -9.65 8.09 -3.32
C PHE A 50 -10.26 8.19 -4.72
N ALA A 51 -11.14 7.27 -5.08
CA ALA A 51 -11.81 7.30 -6.38
C ALA A 51 -12.65 8.57 -6.58
N ASN A 52 -13.30 9.06 -5.53
CA ASN A 52 -14.16 10.24 -5.60
C ASN A 52 -13.39 11.57 -5.52
N ASN A 53 -12.31 11.62 -4.75
CA ASN A 53 -11.68 12.89 -4.37
C ASN A 53 -10.17 12.94 -4.67
N LEU A 54 -9.59 11.88 -5.20
CA LEU A 54 -8.13 11.68 -5.34
C LEU A 54 -7.38 11.79 -4.01
N ASN A 55 -8.09 11.60 -2.90
CA ASN A 55 -7.55 11.62 -1.54
C ASN A 55 -8.26 10.55 -0.72
N PRO A 56 -7.53 9.54 -0.18
CA PRO A 56 -8.14 8.46 0.58
C PRO A 56 -8.55 8.87 1.99
N ASN A 57 -8.12 10.04 2.47
CA ASN A 57 -8.25 10.44 3.86
C ASN A 57 -9.65 10.91 4.23
N PRO A 58 -10.21 10.42 5.36
CA PRO A 58 -11.41 10.97 5.94
C PRO A 58 -11.15 12.31 6.64
N LEU A 59 -12.23 13.01 7.00
CA LEU A 59 -12.15 14.20 7.85
C LEU A 59 -11.67 13.85 9.26
N ILE A 60 -12.10 12.69 9.77
CA ILE A 60 -11.75 12.18 11.11
C ILE A 60 -11.36 10.71 10.96
N GLY A 61 -10.29 10.31 11.64
CA GLY A 61 -9.81 8.92 11.65
C GLY A 61 -8.38 8.80 11.15
N TYR A 62 -8.01 7.59 10.73
CA TYR A 62 -6.66 7.33 10.24
C TYR A 62 -6.34 8.20 9.02
N GLN A 63 -5.21 8.89 9.10
CA GLN A 63 -4.68 9.69 8.01
C GLN A 63 -3.58 8.92 7.29
N TRP A 64 -3.87 8.52 6.06
CA TRP A 64 -2.92 7.83 5.19
C TRP A 64 -1.93 8.83 4.62
N PRO A 65 -0.64 8.73 4.96
CA PRO A 65 0.36 9.68 4.48
C PRO A 65 0.65 9.47 2.99
N LYS A 66 0.97 10.55 2.30
CA LYS A 66 1.47 10.47 0.93
C LYS A 66 2.81 9.74 0.90
N TYR A 67 3.00 8.93 -0.12
CA TYR A 67 4.27 8.28 -0.36
C TYR A 67 5.27 9.27 -0.96
N THR A 68 6.45 9.35 -0.38
CA THR A 68 7.56 10.12 -0.91
C THR A 68 8.82 9.26 -0.90
N LEU A 69 9.74 9.49 -1.82
CA LEU A 69 11.01 8.74 -1.86
C LEU A 69 11.87 8.94 -0.61
N SER A 70 11.71 10.07 0.06
CA SER A 70 12.44 10.37 1.31
C SER A 70 11.81 9.72 2.54
N ALA A 71 10.49 9.61 2.59
CA ALA A 71 9.77 9.09 3.76
C ALA A 71 9.27 7.66 3.57
N LYS A 72 8.95 7.24 2.36
CA LYS A 72 8.49 5.88 2.00
C LYS A 72 7.38 5.34 2.90
N LYS A 73 6.42 6.20 3.27
CA LYS A 73 5.33 5.84 4.18
C LYS A 73 4.27 5.04 3.46
N VAL A 74 3.81 3.97 4.11
CA VAL A 74 2.76 3.08 3.61
C VAL A 74 1.68 2.87 4.66
N ALA A 75 0.45 2.69 4.22
CA ALA A 75 -0.62 2.20 5.08
C ALA A 75 -0.56 0.67 5.14
N ILE A 76 -0.55 0.12 6.35
CA ILE A 76 -0.50 -1.32 6.57
C ILE A 76 -1.84 -1.74 7.18
N TYR A 77 -2.59 -2.55 6.43
CA TYR A 77 -3.85 -3.13 6.90
C TYR A 77 -3.56 -4.43 7.64
N ILE A 78 -3.96 -4.48 8.90
CA ILE A 78 -3.72 -5.62 9.79
C ILE A 78 -5.05 -6.12 10.35
N ASP A 79 -5.04 -7.39 10.78
CA ASP A 79 -6.15 -7.96 11.51
C ASP A 79 -5.99 -7.64 13.00
N GLY A 80 -6.99 -6.97 13.59
CA GLY A 80 -6.93 -6.59 15.01
C GLY A 80 -7.84 -5.42 15.36
N LEU A 81 -7.69 -4.93 16.58
CA LEU A 81 -8.46 -3.77 17.09
C LEU A 81 -8.10 -2.46 16.39
N ILE A 82 -6.85 -2.33 15.95
CA ILE A 82 -6.38 -1.23 15.13
C ILE A 82 -6.19 -1.77 13.71
N PRO A 83 -7.14 -1.52 12.79
CA PRO A 83 -7.15 -2.19 11.50
C PRO A 83 -6.12 -1.65 10.50
N VAL A 84 -5.63 -0.44 10.71
CA VAL A 84 -4.65 0.19 9.82
C VAL A 84 -3.60 0.96 10.62
N VAL A 85 -2.35 0.80 10.23
CA VAL A 85 -1.20 1.52 10.83
C VAL A 85 -0.29 2.06 9.74
N THR A 86 0.54 3.04 10.09
CA THR A 86 1.56 3.56 9.17
C THR A 86 2.86 2.77 9.36
N GLY A 87 3.45 2.36 8.26
CA GLY A 87 4.77 1.75 8.24
C GLY A 87 5.71 2.43 7.26
N THR A 88 6.88 1.86 7.08
CA THR A 88 7.87 2.30 6.09
C THR A 88 8.11 1.17 5.08
N ASP A 89 8.22 1.54 3.81
CA ASP A 89 8.50 0.61 2.72
C ASP A 89 9.99 0.32 2.65
N ASP A 90 10.45 -0.56 3.53
CA ASP A 90 11.85 -0.99 3.64
C ASP A 90 12.03 -2.51 3.56
N PHE A 91 10.94 -3.23 3.29
CA PHE A 91 10.94 -4.69 3.24
C PHE A 91 11.81 -5.18 2.06
N ARG A 92 12.88 -5.92 2.39
CA ARG A 92 13.85 -6.45 1.42
C ARG A 92 14.46 -5.37 0.52
N GLU A 93 14.71 -4.18 1.03
CA GLU A 93 15.18 -3.03 0.27
C GLU A 93 16.49 -3.32 -0.48
N GLU A 94 17.47 -3.96 0.18
CA GLU A 94 18.74 -4.34 -0.46
C GLU A 94 18.53 -5.32 -1.62
N ALA A 95 17.72 -6.36 -1.42
CA ALA A 95 17.42 -7.34 -2.46
C ALA A 95 16.70 -6.71 -3.64
N MET A 96 15.75 -5.80 -3.38
CA MET A 96 15.01 -5.09 -4.41
C MET A 96 15.90 -4.11 -5.18
N SER A 97 16.82 -3.41 -4.51
CA SER A 97 17.80 -2.54 -5.16
C SER A 97 18.72 -3.35 -6.08
N TYR A 98 19.19 -4.49 -5.62
CA TYR A 98 20.01 -5.39 -6.46
C TYR A 98 19.27 -5.88 -7.69
N LEU A 99 18.01 -6.31 -7.53
CA LEU A 99 17.19 -6.73 -8.66
C LEU A 99 16.94 -5.60 -9.66
N THR A 100 16.76 -4.38 -9.18
CA THR A 100 16.60 -3.20 -10.02
C THR A 100 17.85 -2.95 -10.85
N GLU A 101 19.04 -3.00 -10.25
CA GLU A 101 20.33 -2.86 -10.94
C GLU A 101 20.50 -3.93 -12.02
N VAL A 102 20.21 -5.19 -11.68
CA VAL A 102 20.29 -6.31 -12.65
C VAL A 102 19.32 -6.11 -13.81
N THR A 103 18.09 -5.69 -13.53
CA THR A 103 17.07 -5.47 -14.56
C THR A 103 17.45 -4.32 -15.50
N LEU A 104 18.05 -3.26 -14.97
CA LEU A 104 18.53 -2.15 -15.79
C LEU A 104 19.75 -2.53 -16.64
N ALA A 105 20.63 -3.40 -16.13
CA ALA A 105 21.80 -3.89 -16.88
C ALA A 105 21.41 -4.91 -17.96
N TYR A 106 20.40 -5.72 -17.71
CA TYR A 106 19.92 -6.78 -18.60
C TYR A 106 18.40 -6.68 -18.79
N PRO A 107 17.90 -5.68 -19.52
CA PRO A 107 16.47 -5.51 -19.73
C PRO A 107 15.90 -6.66 -20.57
N VAL A 108 14.74 -7.12 -20.18
CA VAL A 108 13.96 -8.15 -20.90
C VAL A 108 12.88 -7.51 -21.74
#